data_5568ff14caf3462e6016f565b634ab58
#
_entry.id   5568ff14caf3462e6016f565b634ab58
#
_cell.length_a   1.000
_cell.length_b   1.000
_cell.length_c   1.000
_cell.angle_alpha   90.00
_cell.angle_beta   90.00
_cell.angle_gamma   90.00
#
_symmetry.space_group_name_H-M   'P 1'
#
loop_
_entity.id
_entity.type
_entity.pdbx_description
1 polymer ?
#
loop_
_entity_poly.entity_id
_entity_poly.type
_entity_poly.pdbx_seq_one_letter_code
_entity_poly.pdbx_strand_id
1 'polypeptide(L)'
;MTAKRIAGVVLRYAVRVITLLFAVSVIAFVLVSLSPVDPVQQYVISVGSVSPEQRAELEDYWGLNDPPAERFGNWFRAIIHGDFGTSLLYRRPVIDVIREKFTNTLALMACTWILSGVIGFALGCVMGRNKDRLPDRIIKRICLVLCSVPTFWLGLLMLLVFSVWL
;
A
#
# COMPACT_ATOMS: atom_id res chain seq x y z
N MET A 1 22.20 26.56 -11.94
CA MET A 1 21.35 26.51 -10.72
C MET A 1 22.25 26.31 -9.51
N THR A 2 22.27 27.25 -8.56
CA THR A 2 23.22 27.23 -7.44
C THR A 2 22.85 26.07 -6.46
N ALA A 3 23.82 25.28 -6.02
CA ALA A 3 23.63 24.15 -5.09
C ALA A 3 22.75 24.49 -3.87
N LYS A 4 22.84 25.72 -3.37
CA LYS A 4 21.97 26.25 -2.30
C LYS A 4 20.48 26.27 -2.65
N ARG A 5 20.11 26.53 -3.91
CA ARG A 5 18.70 26.51 -4.36
C ARG A 5 18.17 25.08 -4.41
N ILE A 6 18.96 24.14 -4.90
CA ILE A 6 18.60 22.71 -4.94
C ILE A 6 18.42 22.18 -3.52
N ALA A 7 19.36 22.45 -2.64
CA ALA A 7 19.27 22.05 -1.24
C ALA A 7 18.00 22.60 -0.53
N GLY A 8 17.67 23.87 -0.76
CA GLY A 8 16.45 24.47 -0.22
C GLY A 8 15.15 23.84 -0.75
N VAL A 9 15.13 23.44 -2.03
CA VAL A 9 14.00 22.75 -2.62
C VAL A 9 13.87 21.35 -2.03
N VAL A 10 14.96 20.59 -1.97
CA VAL A 10 14.99 19.25 -1.39
C VAL A 10 14.53 19.26 0.07
N LEU A 11 15.07 20.20 0.86
CA LEU A 11 14.69 20.34 2.27
C LEU A 11 13.18 20.63 2.42
N ARG A 12 12.62 21.52 1.61
CA ARG A 12 11.19 21.84 1.65
C ARG A 12 10.33 20.63 1.31
N TYR A 13 10.71 19.84 0.32
CA TYR A 13 10.01 18.60 -0.01
C TYR A 13 10.15 17.55 1.10
N ALA A 14 11.34 17.39 1.68
CA ALA A 14 11.57 16.48 2.79
C ALA A 14 10.69 16.84 4.00
N VAL A 15 10.69 18.11 4.41
CA VAL A 15 9.82 18.58 5.50
C VAL A 15 8.36 18.33 5.19
N ARG A 16 7.91 18.61 3.97
CA ARG A 16 6.52 18.36 3.56
C ARG A 16 6.15 16.87 3.66
N VAL A 17 7.01 16.00 3.16
CA VAL A 17 6.79 14.54 3.22
C VAL A 17 6.75 14.06 4.66
N ILE A 18 7.70 14.48 5.50
CA ILE A 18 7.73 14.09 6.91
C ILE A 18 6.48 14.58 7.64
N THR A 19 6.06 15.82 7.41
CA THR A 19 4.82 16.36 8.03
C THR A 19 3.59 15.59 7.60
N LEU A 20 3.48 15.23 6.30
CA LEU A 20 2.37 14.42 5.81
C LEU A 20 2.37 13.01 6.40
N LEU A 21 3.54 12.36 6.44
CA LEU A 21 3.66 11.03 7.05
C LEU A 21 3.28 11.06 8.53
N PHE A 22 3.74 12.06 9.27
CA PHE A 22 3.38 12.22 10.67
C PHE A 22 1.87 12.45 10.85
N ALA A 23 1.27 13.34 10.07
CA ALA A 23 -0.17 13.60 10.12
C ALA A 23 -1.00 12.34 9.81
N VAL A 24 -0.62 11.59 8.76
CA VAL A 24 -1.27 10.32 8.41
C VAL A 24 -1.11 9.30 9.53
N SER A 25 0.07 9.20 10.16
CA SER A 25 0.32 8.30 11.29
C SER A 25 -0.57 8.62 12.48
N VAL A 26 -0.71 9.90 12.83
CA VAL A 26 -1.60 10.33 13.93
C VAL A 26 -3.07 9.99 13.61
N ILE A 27 -3.52 10.31 12.39
CA ILE A 27 -4.90 10.03 11.97
C ILE A 27 -5.15 8.51 11.99
N ALA A 28 -4.25 7.72 11.42
CA ALA A 28 -4.37 6.26 11.40
C ALA A 28 -4.42 5.68 12.83
N PHE A 29 -3.54 6.16 13.71
CA PHE A 29 -3.52 5.74 15.11
C PHE A 29 -4.84 6.06 15.82
N VAL A 30 -5.37 7.27 15.62
CA VAL A 30 -6.65 7.68 16.21
C VAL A 30 -7.79 6.80 15.68
N LEU A 31 -7.85 6.58 14.37
CA LEU A 31 -8.88 5.73 13.77
C LEU A 31 -8.82 4.30 14.29
N VAL A 32 -7.63 3.72 14.41
CA VAL A 32 -7.44 2.37 14.98
C VAL A 32 -7.84 2.34 16.46
N SER A 33 -7.47 3.37 17.23
CA SER A 33 -7.79 3.46 18.66
C SER A 33 -9.30 3.66 18.92
N LEU A 34 -10.01 4.27 17.99
CA LEU A 34 -11.49 4.44 18.04
C LEU A 34 -12.23 3.24 17.42
N SER A 35 -11.52 2.32 16.81
CA SER A 35 -12.13 1.13 16.21
C SER A 35 -12.74 0.25 17.31
N PRO A 36 -13.96 -0.27 17.13
CA PRO A 36 -14.55 -1.22 18.07
C PRO A 36 -13.90 -2.62 18.01
N VAL A 37 -12.89 -2.77 17.18
CA VAL A 37 -12.18 -4.05 16.99
C VAL A 37 -11.12 -4.19 18.09
N ASP A 38 -11.35 -5.15 18.98
CA ASP A 38 -10.41 -5.54 20.02
C ASP A 38 -9.27 -6.39 19.42
N PRO A 39 -8.02 -5.90 19.40
CA PRO A 39 -6.90 -6.62 18.83
C PRO A 39 -6.58 -7.92 19.59
N VAL A 40 -6.83 -7.95 20.91
CA VAL A 40 -6.66 -9.17 21.72
C VAL A 40 -7.68 -10.22 21.33
N GLN A 41 -8.93 -9.80 21.10
CA GLN A 41 -9.98 -10.70 20.62
C GLN A 41 -9.60 -11.33 19.27
N GLN A 42 -9.06 -10.55 18.34
CA GLN A 42 -8.58 -11.10 17.06
C GLN A 42 -7.43 -12.08 17.21
N TYR A 43 -6.50 -11.78 18.11
CA TYR A 43 -5.39 -12.69 18.42
C TYR A 43 -5.93 -14.00 19.03
N VAL A 44 -6.83 -13.92 20.01
CA VAL A 44 -7.47 -15.07 20.65
C VAL A 44 -8.19 -15.95 19.64
N ILE A 45 -8.98 -15.38 18.75
CA ILE A 45 -9.65 -16.12 17.66
C ILE A 45 -8.64 -16.86 16.78
N SER A 46 -7.46 -16.29 16.59
CA SER A 46 -6.44 -16.86 15.72
C SER A 46 -5.59 -17.95 16.37
N VAL A 47 -5.48 -17.97 17.71
CA VAL A 47 -4.63 -18.89 18.49
C VAL A 47 -5.46 -20.02 19.13
N GLY A 48 -6.76 -19.83 19.28
CA GLY A 48 -7.64 -20.70 20.05
C GLY A 48 -7.98 -20.08 21.41
N SER A 49 -8.50 -20.87 22.33
CA SER A 49 -8.88 -20.39 23.66
C SER A 49 -7.67 -19.92 24.46
N VAL A 50 -7.77 -18.72 25.03
CA VAL A 50 -6.78 -18.11 25.93
C VAL A 50 -7.48 -17.90 27.27
N SER A 51 -6.78 -18.17 28.38
CA SER A 51 -7.37 -17.96 29.71
C SER A 51 -7.57 -16.47 30.00
N PRO A 52 -8.48 -16.10 30.92
CA PRO A 52 -8.67 -14.70 31.30
C PRO A 52 -7.39 -14.03 31.79
N GLU A 53 -6.52 -14.76 32.48
CA GLU A 53 -5.24 -14.27 32.97
C GLU A 53 -4.28 -13.96 31.82
N GLN A 54 -4.16 -14.87 30.86
CA GLN A 54 -3.34 -14.68 29.65
C GLN A 54 -3.85 -13.52 28.80
N ARG A 55 -5.16 -13.31 28.78
CA ARG A 55 -5.74 -12.16 28.09
C ARG A 55 -5.32 -10.85 28.76
N ALA A 56 -5.40 -10.77 30.08
CA ALA A 56 -4.98 -9.59 30.85
C ALA A 56 -3.49 -9.28 30.66
N GLU A 57 -2.63 -10.30 30.64
CA GLU A 57 -1.20 -10.15 30.34
C GLU A 57 -0.95 -9.60 28.92
N LEU A 58 -1.72 -10.04 27.94
CA LEU A 58 -1.63 -9.53 26.56
C LEU A 58 -2.10 -8.09 26.44
N GLU A 59 -3.17 -7.72 27.14
CA GLU A 59 -3.68 -6.35 27.18
C GLU A 59 -2.66 -5.40 27.80
N ASP A 60 -1.98 -5.83 28.86
CA ASP A 60 -0.93 -5.07 29.53
C ASP A 60 0.35 -4.99 28.67
N TYR A 61 0.78 -6.13 28.10
CA TYR A 61 1.94 -6.18 27.21
C TYR A 61 1.81 -5.29 25.97
N TRP A 62 0.59 -5.15 25.42
CA TRP A 62 0.31 -4.27 24.30
C TRP A 62 -0.04 -2.86 24.72
N GLY A 63 -0.05 -2.57 26.02
CA GLY A 63 -0.36 -1.26 26.58
C GLY A 63 -1.76 -0.78 26.25
N LEU A 64 -2.72 -1.69 26.09
CA LEU A 64 -4.09 -1.33 25.70
C LEU A 64 -4.81 -0.53 26.79
N ASN A 65 -4.36 -0.68 28.03
CA ASN A 65 -4.85 0.03 29.19
C ASN A 65 -4.21 1.43 29.35
N ASP A 66 -3.14 1.72 28.60
CA ASP A 66 -2.45 3.01 28.66
C ASP A 66 -3.26 4.12 27.97
N PRO A 67 -3.10 5.38 28.42
CA PRO A 67 -3.68 6.53 27.73
C PRO A 67 -3.26 6.57 26.24
N PRO A 68 -4.16 6.95 25.33
CA PRO A 68 -3.85 6.93 23.88
C PRO A 68 -2.61 7.74 23.49
N ALA A 69 -2.33 8.83 24.18
CA ALA A 69 -1.14 9.65 23.91
C ALA A 69 0.15 8.92 24.27
N GLU A 70 0.16 8.17 25.35
CA GLU A 70 1.30 7.37 25.80
C GLU A 70 1.55 6.20 24.85
N ARG A 71 0.50 5.50 24.47
CA ARG A 71 0.53 4.43 23.45
C ARG A 71 1.11 4.93 22.13
N PHE A 72 0.66 6.09 21.66
CA PHE A 72 1.22 6.70 20.45
C PHE A 72 2.70 7.03 20.59
N GLY A 73 3.10 7.60 21.74
CA GLY A 73 4.49 7.94 22.02
C GLY A 73 5.40 6.70 22.03
N ASN A 74 4.97 5.62 22.69
CA ASN A 74 5.69 4.35 22.78
C ASN A 74 5.82 3.70 21.39
N TRP A 75 4.72 3.63 20.64
CA TRP A 75 4.68 3.13 19.26
C TRP A 75 5.61 3.95 18.33
N PHE A 76 5.54 5.27 18.40
CA PHE A 76 6.37 6.14 17.56
C PHE A 76 7.85 6.00 17.89
N ARG A 77 8.19 5.86 19.17
CA ARG A 77 9.56 5.59 19.61
C ARG A 77 10.07 4.25 19.09
N ALA A 78 9.27 3.18 19.19
CA ALA A 78 9.62 1.86 18.66
C ALA A 78 9.92 1.92 17.15
N ILE A 79 9.08 2.57 16.37
CA ILE A 79 9.29 2.73 14.93
C ILE A 79 10.59 3.45 14.58
N ILE A 80 10.92 4.52 15.30
CA ILE A 80 12.18 5.25 15.06
C ILE A 80 13.40 4.38 15.36
N HIS A 81 13.29 3.42 16.28
CA HIS A 81 14.35 2.45 16.57
C HIS A 81 14.34 1.23 15.66
N GLY A 82 13.41 1.21 14.67
CA GLY A 82 13.30 0.12 13.69
C GLY A 82 12.48 -1.08 14.16
N ASP A 83 11.83 -0.98 15.31
CA ASP A 83 10.89 -1.98 15.78
C ASP A 83 9.48 -1.69 15.26
N PHE A 84 9.06 -2.45 14.27
CA PHE A 84 7.73 -2.38 13.66
C PHE A 84 6.73 -3.35 14.30
N GLY A 85 7.16 -4.09 15.32
CA GLY A 85 6.36 -5.09 16.01
C GLY A 85 6.06 -6.33 15.17
N THR A 86 5.11 -7.11 15.66
CA THR A 86 4.68 -8.39 15.05
C THR A 86 3.29 -8.23 14.43
N SER A 87 3.12 -8.73 13.21
CA SER A 87 1.83 -8.77 12.52
C SER A 87 0.91 -9.80 13.14
N LEU A 88 -0.26 -9.39 13.61
CA LEU A 88 -1.28 -10.29 14.15
C LEU A 88 -1.81 -11.27 13.10
N LEU A 89 -1.91 -10.81 11.84
CA LEU A 89 -2.42 -11.62 10.75
C LEU A 89 -1.41 -12.67 10.27
N TYR A 90 -0.13 -12.26 10.12
CA TYR A 90 0.93 -13.13 9.56
C TYR A 90 1.79 -13.83 10.63
N ARG A 91 1.64 -13.46 11.92
CA ARG A 91 2.39 -14.00 13.08
C ARG A 91 3.91 -13.98 12.90
N ARG A 92 4.41 -12.94 12.27
CA ARG A 92 5.84 -12.71 12.02
C ARG A 92 6.15 -11.22 12.01
N PRO A 93 7.41 -10.82 12.12
CA PRO A 93 7.78 -9.40 12.14
C PRO A 93 7.16 -8.62 10.98
N VAL A 94 6.59 -7.44 11.27
CA VAL A 94 5.95 -6.58 10.26
C VAL A 94 6.91 -6.21 9.15
N ILE A 95 8.19 -5.98 9.48
CA ILE A 95 9.22 -5.61 8.50
C ILE A 95 9.43 -6.70 7.43
N ASP A 96 9.34 -7.99 7.81
CA ASP A 96 9.50 -9.11 6.89
C ASP A 96 8.29 -9.23 5.96
N VAL A 97 7.09 -8.99 6.51
CA VAL A 97 5.86 -8.96 5.71
C VAL A 97 5.92 -7.81 4.69
N ILE A 98 6.34 -6.62 5.13
CA ILE A 98 6.50 -5.47 4.24
C ILE A 98 7.52 -5.77 3.15
N ARG A 99 8.69 -6.31 3.49
CA ARG A 99 9.74 -6.63 2.52
C ARG A 99 9.26 -7.60 1.46
N GLU A 100 8.58 -8.67 1.86
CA GLU A 100 8.03 -9.66 0.94
C GLU A 100 6.97 -9.03 0.01
N LYS A 101 5.98 -8.35 0.57
CA LYS A 101 4.89 -7.75 -0.20
C LYS A 101 5.38 -6.62 -1.11
N PHE A 102 6.30 -5.80 -0.60
CA PHE A 102 6.89 -4.70 -1.36
C PHE A 102 7.70 -5.20 -2.56
N THR A 103 8.52 -6.25 -2.36
CA THR A 103 9.30 -6.85 -3.45
C THR A 103 8.40 -7.40 -4.55
N ASN A 104 7.35 -8.14 -4.17
CA ASN A 104 6.37 -8.67 -5.12
C ASN A 104 5.63 -7.55 -5.87
N THR A 105 5.25 -6.50 -5.15
CA THR A 105 4.58 -5.33 -5.74
C THR A 105 5.50 -4.59 -6.71
N LEU A 106 6.77 -4.38 -6.35
CA LEU A 106 7.74 -3.74 -7.24
C LEU A 106 8.00 -4.56 -8.50
N ALA A 107 8.14 -5.88 -8.38
CA ALA A 107 8.29 -6.77 -9.52
C ALA A 107 7.09 -6.67 -10.48
N LEU A 108 5.87 -6.72 -9.93
CA LEU A 108 4.65 -6.57 -10.71
C LEU A 108 4.57 -5.20 -11.39
N MET A 109 4.87 -4.12 -10.66
CA MET A 109 4.90 -2.76 -11.20
C MET A 109 5.92 -2.61 -12.32
N ALA A 110 7.13 -3.15 -12.15
CA ALA A 110 8.18 -3.10 -13.18
C ALA A 110 7.75 -3.84 -14.45
N CYS A 111 7.22 -5.07 -14.31
CA CYS A 111 6.69 -5.83 -15.43
C CYS A 111 5.57 -5.08 -16.16
N THR A 112 4.62 -4.53 -15.42
CA THR A 112 3.50 -3.77 -15.98
C THR A 112 3.99 -2.51 -16.70
N TRP A 113 4.93 -1.79 -16.12
CA TRP A 113 5.48 -0.56 -16.71
C TRP A 113 6.23 -0.84 -18.02
N ILE A 114 7.07 -1.88 -18.03
CA ILE A 114 7.81 -2.29 -19.23
C ILE A 114 6.82 -2.74 -20.31
N LEU A 115 5.88 -3.62 -19.95
CA LEU A 115 4.92 -4.18 -20.91
C LEU A 115 4.02 -3.09 -21.51
N SER A 116 3.50 -2.18 -20.68
CA SER A 116 2.66 -1.07 -21.13
C SER A 116 3.46 -0.10 -22.02
N GLY A 117 4.73 0.16 -21.68
CA GLY A 117 5.62 0.99 -22.49
C GLY A 117 5.88 0.38 -23.88
N VAL A 118 6.20 -0.90 -23.94
CA VAL A 118 6.44 -1.61 -25.21
C VAL A 118 5.17 -1.64 -26.07
N ILE A 119 4.05 -2.04 -25.50
CA ILE A 119 2.77 -2.11 -26.21
C ILE A 119 2.33 -0.71 -26.67
N GLY A 120 2.38 0.28 -25.78
CA GLY A 120 1.99 1.65 -26.07
C GLY A 120 2.86 2.27 -27.17
N PHE A 121 4.17 2.04 -27.13
CA PHE A 121 5.09 2.50 -28.17
C PHE A 121 4.80 1.83 -29.51
N ALA A 122 4.63 0.50 -29.53
CA ALA A 122 4.32 -0.25 -30.75
C ALA A 122 3.01 0.22 -31.39
N LEU A 123 1.94 0.35 -30.59
CA LEU A 123 0.66 0.86 -31.08
C LEU A 123 0.77 2.31 -31.57
N GLY A 124 1.51 3.17 -30.85
CA GLY A 124 1.77 4.55 -31.27
C GLY A 124 2.50 4.63 -32.60
N CYS A 125 3.51 3.78 -32.85
CA CYS A 125 4.20 3.68 -34.13
C CYS A 125 3.25 3.23 -35.27
N VAL A 126 2.40 2.22 -35.02
CA VAL A 126 1.42 1.75 -36.01
C VAL A 126 0.43 2.88 -36.36
N MET A 127 -0.07 3.59 -35.37
CA MET A 127 -0.99 4.72 -35.56
C MET A 127 -0.30 5.87 -36.33
N GLY A 128 0.94 6.21 -35.96
CA GLY A 128 1.70 7.28 -36.61
C GLY A 128 1.95 6.99 -38.10
N ARG A 129 2.32 5.72 -38.44
CA ARG A 129 2.53 5.32 -39.86
C ARG A 129 1.23 5.26 -40.67
N ASN A 130 0.12 4.99 -40.03
CA ASN A 130 -1.18 4.81 -40.70
C ASN A 130 -2.18 5.89 -40.32
N LYS A 131 -1.71 7.10 -40.11
CA LYS A 131 -2.54 8.25 -39.72
C LYS A 131 -3.80 8.34 -40.61
N ASP A 132 -4.97 8.44 -39.97
CA ASP A 132 -6.30 8.54 -40.58
C ASP A 132 -6.76 7.32 -41.42
N ARG A 133 -5.95 6.23 -41.43
CA ARG A 133 -6.31 4.97 -42.08
C ARG A 133 -7.03 4.02 -41.09
N LEU A 134 -7.48 2.89 -41.59
CA LEU A 134 -8.21 1.88 -40.80
C LEU A 134 -7.49 1.46 -39.50
N PRO A 135 -6.17 1.12 -39.49
CA PRO A 135 -5.48 0.73 -38.26
C PRO A 135 -5.54 1.81 -37.18
N ASP A 136 -5.28 3.08 -37.55
CA ASP A 136 -5.32 4.21 -36.63
C ASP A 136 -6.71 4.40 -36.04
N ARG A 137 -7.76 4.31 -36.85
CA ARG A 137 -9.16 4.45 -36.41
C ARG A 137 -9.59 3.32 -35.46
N ILE A 138 -9.19 2.09 -35.75
CA ILE A 138 -9.51 0.93 -34.93
C ILE A 138 -8.83 1.06 -33.56
N ILE A 139 -7.52 1.32 -33.53
CA ILE A 139 -6.76 1.45 -32.27
C ILE A 139 -7.34 2.58 -31.42
N LYS A 140 -7.62 3.75 -32.03
CA LYS A 140 -8.26 4.87 -31.32
C LYS A 140 -9.60 4.48 -30.68
N ARG A 141 -10.45 3.77 -31.41
CA ARG A 141 -11.76 3.31 -30.87
C ARG A 141 -11.58 2.35 -29.72
N ILE A 142 -10.67 1.38 -29.83
CA ILE A 142 -10.37 0.44 -28.76
C ILE A 142 -9.85 1.20 -27.53
N CYS A 143 -8.89 2.11 -27.69
CA CYS A 143 -8.38 2.91 -26.60
C CYS A 143 -9.47 3.75 -25.91
N LEU A 144 -10.36 4.38 -26.71
CA LEU A 144 -11.49 5.15 -26.17
C LEU A 144 -12.43 4.27 -25.33
N VAL A 145 -12.77 3.09 -25.81
CA VAL A 145 -13.61 2.13 -25.07
C VAL A 145 -12.92 1.72 -23.77
N LEU A 146 -11.65 1.33 -23.83
CA LEU A 146 -10.89 0.92 -22.64
C LEU A 146 -10.73 2.06 -21.62
N CYS A 147 -10.52 3.28 -22.08
CA CYS A 147 -10.43 4.46 -21.19
C CYS A 147 -11.77 4.84 -20.56
N SER A 148 -12.90 4.46 -21.18
CA SER A 148 -14.23 4.73 -20.65
C SER A 148 -14.63 3.76 -19.54
N VAL A 149 -13.93 2.66 -19.40
CA VAL A 149 -14.20 1.63 -18.37
C VAL A 149 -13.34 1.90 -17.13
N PRO A 150 -13.91 1.85 -15.91
CA PRO A 150 -13.13 1.96 -14.69
C PRO A 150 -12.05 0.87 -14.60
N THR A 151 -10.81 1.25 -14.39
CA THR A 151 -9.64 0.34 -14.41
C THR A 151 -9.76 -0.80 -13.40
N PHE A 152 -10.32 -0.53 -12.20
CA PHE A 152 -10.54 -1.56 -11.18
C PHE A 152 -11.51 -2.65 -11.65
N TRP A 153 -12.58 -2.27 -12.36
CA TRP A 153 -13.58 -3.21 -12.90
C TRP A 153 -12.97 -4.10 -13.98
N LEU A 154 -12.17 -3.52 -14.86
CA LEU A 154 -11.44 -4.24 -15.89
C LEU A 154 -10.43 -5.24 -15.27
N GLY A 155 -9.75 -4.82 -14.20
CA GLY A 155 -8.86 -5.69 -13.43
C GLY A 155 -9.61 -6.87 -12.79
N LEU A 156 -10.77 -6.64 -12.18
CA LEU A 156 -11.59 -7.69 -11.60
C LEU A 156 -12.11 -8.68 -12.66
N LEU A 157 -12.54 -8.18 -13.81
CA LEU A 157 -12.94 -9.04 -14.92
C LEU A 157 -11.80 -9.93 -15.42
N MET A 158 -10.61 -9.33 -15.59
CA MET A 158 -9.42 -10.09 -15.98
C MET A 158 -9.10 -11.17 -14.95
N LEU A 159 -9.08 -10.83 -13.65
CA LEU A 159 -8.86 -11.81 -12.59
C LEU A 159 -9.89 -12.94 -12.63
N LEU A 160 -11.17 -12.63 -12.84
CA LEU A 160 -12.22 -13.64 -12.95
C LEU A 160 -11.99 -14.56 -14.15
N VAL A 161 -11.69 -13.99 -15.31
CA VAL A 161 -11.43 -14.76 -16.54
C VAL A 161 -10.22 -15.67 -16.34
N PHE A 162 -9.11 -15.17 -15.85
CA PHE A 162 -7.90 -15.97 -15.63
C PHE A 162 -8.07 -17.01 -14.51
N SER A 163 -8.87 -16.73 -13.49
CA SER A 163 -9.12 -17.67 -12.39
C SER A 163 -10.05 -18.81 -12.75
N VAL A 164 -10.94 -18.61 -13.73
CA VAL A 164 -11.95 -19.62 -14.11
C VAL A 164 -11.55 -20.40 -15.34
N TRP A 165 -10.79 -19.78 -16.27
CA TRP A 165 -10.50 -20.37 -17.59
C TRP A 165 -9.04 -20.82 -17.77
N LEU A 166 -8.15 -20.49 -16.87
CA LEU A 166 -6.72 -20.88 -16.81
C LEU A 166 -6.38 -21.55 -15.47
#